data_e8f50814c1dbfd83cd363372b412eaf6
#
_entry.id   e8f50814c1dbfd83cd363372b412eaf6
#
_cell.length_a   1.000
_cell.length_b   1.000
_cell.length_c   1.000
_cell.angle_alpha   90.00
_cell.angle_beta   90.00
_cell.angle_gamma   90.00
#
_symmetry.space_group_name_H-M   'P 1'
#
loop_
_entity.id
_entity.type
_entity.pdbx_description
1 polymer ?
#
loop_
_entity_poly.entity_id
_entity_poly.type
_entity_poly.pdbx_seq_one_letter_code
_entity_poly.pdbx_strand_id
1 'polypeptide(L)'
;MSEPAAHDPTAIRIERTFRAPAQAVFDAWTSVEALRRWYPPGADWDTPVAEVDLRVGGRLRLVLRSPTGEEFGGGGEYREITPPTRLVFTWTWDRPDAGDGTQLVEVDFSEQPDGTTKVVMTNRGLLDEAIRESHREGWEGSFDNLDRVLAH
;
A
#
# COMPACT_ATOMS: atom_id res chain seq x y z
N MET A 1 14.45 23.25 -14.52
CA MET A 1 13.31 23.12 -14.01
C MET A 1 13.04 21.73 -13.83
N SER A 2 12.68 21.51 -12.80
CA SER A 2 12.43 20.30 -12.55
C SER A 2 11.13 20.01 -12.96
N GLU A 3 10.92 19.37 -13.85
CA GLU A 3 9.84 18.94 -14.17
C GLU A 3 9.37 18.02 -13.27
N PRO A 4 8.25 18.05 -12.93
CA PRO A 4 7.71 17.06 -12.13
C PRO A 4 8.01 15.79 -12.85
N ALA A 5 8.20 14.81 -12.11
CA ALA A 5 8.38 13.55 -12.64
C ALA A 5 7.41 13.44 -13.74
N ALA A 6 7.86 13.01 -14.82
CA ALA A 6 7.03 12.89 -15.94
C ALA A 6 5.77 12.17 -15.57
N HIS A 7 4.70 12.60 -16.06
CA HIS A 7 3.41 11.98 -15.83
C HIS A 7 3.50 10.53 -16.33
N ASP A 8 3.18 9.60 -15.44
CA ASP A 8 3.18 8.18 -15.77
C ASP A 8 1.71 7.76 -15.96
N PRO A 9 1.28 7.51 -17.18
CA PRO A 9 -0.14 7.16 -17.41
C PRO A 9 -0.53 5.80 -16.85
N THR A 10 0.44 4.98 -16.42
CA THR A 10 0.14 3.68 -15.83
C THR A 10 0.13 3.72 -14.32
N ALA A 11 0.23 4.89 -13.72
CA ALA A 11 0.32 5.01 -12.27
C ALA A 11 -0.89 5.70 -11.68
N ILE A 12 -1.20 5.36 -10.44
CA ILE A 12 -2.11 6.15 -9.63
C ILE A 12 -1.31 6.73 -8.49
N ARG A 13 -1.72 7.88 -8.01
CA ARG A 13 -1.07 8.57 -6.91
C ARG A 13 -2.16 8.98 -5.94
N ILE A 14 -1.99 8.60 -4.68
CA ILE A 14 -2.95 8.92 -3.63
C ILE A 14 -2.21 9.61 -2.51
N GLU A 15 -2.73 10.71 -2.04
CA GLU A 15 -2.15 11.47 -0.95
C GLU A 15 -3.16 11.54 0.17
N ARG A 16 -2.74 11.26 1.39
CA ARG A 16 -3.62 11.34 2.55
C ARG A 16 -2.80 11.68 3.78
N THR A 17 -3.38 12.46 4.69
CA THR A 17 -2.72 12.80 5.95
C THR A 17 -3.37 12.01 7.07
N PHE A 18 -2.52 11.35 7.88
CA PHE A 18 -2.97 10.53 9.00
C PHE A 18 -2.58 11.21 10.31
N ARG A 19 -3.42 11.04 11.33
CA ARG A 19 -3.19 11.67 12.64
C ARG A 19 -2.31 10.78 13.50
N ALA A 20 -1.06 10.64 13.11
CA ALA A 20 -0.07 9.85 13.82
C ALA A 20 1.31 10.29 13.35
N PRO A 21 2.36 10.12 14.17
CA PRO A 21 3.71 10.45 13.74
C PRO A 21 4.21 9.49 12.68
N ALA A 22 5.20 9.91 11.91
CA ALA A 22 5.67 9.16 10.76
C ALA A 22 6.15 7.76 11.15
N GLN A 23 6.77 7.60 12.30
CA GLN A 23 7.21 6.27 12.72
C GLN A 23 6.04 5.33 12.92
N ALA A 24 4.95 5.81 13.50
CA ALA A 24 3.76 4.97 13.71
C ALA A 24 3.13 4.56 12.39
N VAL A 25 3.07 5.49 11.43
CA VAL A 25 2.51 5.20 10.11
C VAL A 25 3.41 4.23 9.37
N PHE A 26 4.72 4.45 9.40
CA PHE A 26 5.69 3.55 8.77
C PHE A 26 5.58 2.14 9.38
N ASP A 27 5.46 2.05 10.69
CA ASP A 27 5.34 0.76 11.37
C ASP A 27 4.07 0.04 10.94
N ALA A 28 2.98 0.76 10.71
CA ALA A 28 1.73 0.15 10.26
C ALA A 28 1.88 -0.44 8.85
N TRP A 29 2.74 0.11 8.02
CA TRP A 29 2.99 -0.40 6.67
C TRP A 29 3.91 -1.62 6.68
N THR A 30 4.60 -1.90 7.78
CA THR A 30 5.63 -2.94 7.82
C THR A 30 5.37 -4.01 8.87
N SER A 31 4.30 -3.88 9.65
CA SER A 31 3.94 -4.85 10.69
C SER A 31 2.87 -5.80 10.17
N VAL A 32 3.11 -7.10 10.30
CA VAL A 32 2.13 -8.11 9.91
C VAL A 32 0.81 -7.88 10.62
N GLU A 33 0.85 -7.60 11.93
CA GLU A 33 -0.36 -7.39 12.67
C GLU A 33 -1.16 -6.20 12.18
N ALA A 34 -0.48 -5.11 11.89
CA ALA A 34 -1.16 -3.92 11.39
C ALA A 34 -1.69 -4.14 9.98
N LEU A 35 -0.87 -4.75 9.11
CA LEU A 35 -1.29 -5.01 7.73
C LEU A 35 -2.56 -5.85 7.67
N ARG A 36 -2.71 -6.82 8.56
CA ARG A 36 -3.93 -7.62 8.61
C ARG A 36 -5.16 -6.77 8.87
N ARG A 37 -5.01 -5.66 9.57
CA ARG A 37 -6.14 -4.83 9.95
C ARG A 37 -6.53 -3.79 8.92
N TRP A 38 -5.54 -3.31 8.14
CA TRP A 38 -5.86 -2.18 7.26
C TRP A 38 -5.67 -2.44 5.77
N TYR A 39 -4.82 -3.40 5.40
CA TYR A 39 -4.49 -3.57 3.99
C TYR A 39 -5.68 -3.99 3.12
N PRO A 40 -6.61 -4.84 3.58
CA PRO A 40 -7.78 -5.13 2.76
C PRO A 40 -8.64 -3.88 2.53
N PRO A 41 -9.34 -3.81 1.39
CA PRO A 41 -10.03 -2.58 1.01
C PRO A 41 -11.38 -2.36 1.71
N GLY A 42 -11.76 -3.20 2.63
CA GLY A 42 -13.03 -3.06 3.35
C GLY A 42 -12.90 -3.56 4.77
N ALA A 43 -13.79 -3.08 5.64
CA ALA A 43 -13.72 -3.40 7.06
C ALA A 43 -14.12 -4.84 7.36
N ASP A 44 -14.92 -5.45 6.48
CA ASP A 44 -15.39 -6.82 6.67
C ASP A 44 -14.58 -7.83 5.87
N TRP A 45 -13.43 -7.44 5.37
CA TRP A 45 -12.47 -8.35 4.78
C TRP A 45 -11.53 -8.87 5.85
N ASP A 46 -10.84 -9.98 5.58
CA ASP A 46 -9.77 -10.43 6.47
C ASP A 46 -8.53 -10.80 5.65
N THR A 47 -7.44 -11.13 6.33
CA THR A 47 -6.16 -11.40 5.70
C THR A 47 -5.65 -12.73 6.24
N PRO A 48 -6.04 -13.86 5.63
CA PRO A 48 -5.62 -15.17 6.14
C PRO A 48 -4.11 -15.41 6.07
N VAL A 49 -3.39 -14.72 5.19
CA VAL A 49 -1.95 -14.87 5.11
C VAL A 49 -1.31 -13.48 5.10
N ALA A 50 -0.32 -13.27 5.96
CA ALA A 50 0.47 -12.04 5.96
C ALA A 50 1.89 -12.41 6.40
N GLU A 51 2.86 -12.19 5.52
CA GLU A 51 4.25 -12.52 5.78
C GLU A 51 5.12 -11.35 5.35
N VAL A 52 6.03 -10.93 6.20
CA VAL A 52 6.91 -9.80 5.93
C VAL A 52 8.32 -10.17 6.36
N ASP A 53 9.27 -10.04 5.42
CA ASP A 53 10.69 -10.15 5.73
C ASP A 53 11.23 -8.74 5.43
N LEU A 54 11.32 -7.89 6.46
CA LEU A 54 11.56 -6.46 6.27
C LEU A 54 13.03 -6.18 6.10
N ARG A 55 13.52 -6.40 4.88
CA ARG A 55 14.88 -6.06 4.48
C ARG A 55 14.86 -5.91 2.98
N VAL A 56 15.79 -5.17 2.43
CA VAL A 56 15.90 -5.01 0.98
C VAL A 56 16.16 -6.40 0.39
N GLY A 57 15.37 -6.79 -0.60
CA GLY A 57 15.40 -8.14 -1.15
C GLY A 57 14.52 -9.12 -0.41
N GLY A 58 13.98 -8.76 0.76
CA GLY A 58 13.06 -9.61 1.49
C GLY A 58 11.68 -9.62 0.86
N ARG A 59 10.87 -10.57 1.23
CA ARG A 59 9.58 -10.77 0.58
C ARG A 59 8.42 -10.33 1.44
N LEU A 60 7.38 -9.87 0.76
CA LEU A 60 6.10 -9.50 1.32
C LEU A 60 5.05 -10.40 0.69
N ARG A 61 4.18 -11.00 1.49
CA ARG A 61 3.10 -11.83 0.94
C ARG A 61 1.83 -11.59 1.73
N LEU A 62 0.77 -11.23 1.04
CA LEU A 62 -0.53 -10.99 1.66
C LEU A 62 -1.61 -11.71 0.85
N VAL A 63 -2.56 -12.33 1.54
CA VAL A 63 -3.77 -12.86 0.90
C VAL A 63 -4.93 -12.17 1.57
N LEU A 64 -5.74 -11.48 0.78
CA LEU A 64 -6.90 -10.74 1.25
C LEU A 64 -8.14 -11.56 0.91
N ARG A 65 -9.06 -11.72 1.86
CA ARG A 65 -10.27 -12.50 1.63
C ARG A 65 -11.49 -11.61 1.83
N SER A 66 -12.34 -11.57 0.80
CA SER A 66 -13.55 -10.76 0.80
C SER A 66 -14.64 -11.40 1.65
N PRO A 67 -15.70 -10.65 1.99
CA PRO A 67 -16.82 -11.22 2.76
C PRO A 67 -17.48 -12.42 2.08
N THR A 68 -17.37 -12.55 0.76
CA THR A 68 -17.94 -13.69 0.04
C THR A 68 -16.97 -14.88 0.01
N GLY A 69 -15.79 -14.75 0.59
CA GLY A 69 -14.80 -15.83 0.62
C GLY A 69 -13.83 -15.83 -0.54
N GLU A 70 -13.93 -14.86 -1.44
CA GLU A 70 -13.02 -14.80 -2.58
C GLU A 70 -11.66 -14.27 -2.12
N GLU A 71 -10.58 -14.91 -2.56
CA GLU A 71 -9.25 -14.56 -2.11
C GLU A 71 -8.44 -13.88 -3.20
N PHE A 72 -7.71 -12.83 -2.82
CA PHE A 72 -6.83 -12.10 -3.71
C PHE A 72 -5.46 -12.11 -3.07
N GLY A 73 -4.57 -12.94 -3.57
CA GLY A 73 -3.22 -13.06 -3.05
C GLY A 73 -2.25 -12.29 -3.90
N GLY A 74 -1.22 -11.78 -3.28
CA GLY A 74 -0.16 -11.11 -4.00
C GLY A 74 1.03 -10.90 -3.09
N GLY A 75 2.09 -10.38 -3.66
CA GLY A 75 3.30 -10.10 -2.90
C GLY A 75 4.40 -9.59 -3.79
N GLY A 76 5.55 -9.40 -3.19
CA GLY A 76 6.68 -8.89 -3.91
C GLY A 76 7.92 -8.81 -3.05
N GLU A 77 8.78 -7.87 -3.40
CA GLU A 77 10.09 -7.75 -2.78
C GLU A 77 10.31 -6.32 -2.38
N TYR A 78 10.89 -6.10 -1.21
CA TYR A 78 11.23 -4.76 -0.77
C TYR A 78 12.44 -4.26 -1.55
N ARG A 79 12.35 -3.04 -2.08
CA ARG A 79 13.40 -2.41 -2.86
C ARG A 79 14.09 -1.29 -2.11
N GLU A 80 13.36 -0.59 -1.24
CA GLU A 80 13.94 0.49 -0.45
C GLU A 80 13.22 0.54 0.90
N ILE A 81 13.97 0.62 1.98
CA ILE A 81 13.41 0.70 3.33
C ILE A 81 14.19 1.79 4.04
N THR A 82 13.59 2.97 4.18
CA THR A 82 14.22 4.14 4.81
C THR A 82 13.28 4.66 5.89
N PRO A 83 13.28 4.04 7.10
CA PRO A 83 12.35 4.47 8.14
C PRO A 83 12.69 5.86 8.65
N PRO A 84 11.74 6.68 8.96
CA PRO A 84 10.31 6.49 8.75
C PRO A 84 9.81 7.27 7.53
N THR A 85 10.64 7.47 6.50
CA THR A 85 10.34 8.41 5.43
C THR A 85 9.99 7.77 4.09
N ARG A 86 10.45 6.54 3.83
CA ARG A 86 10.21 5.98 2.50
C ARG A 86 10.21 4.46 2.51
N LEU A 87 9.29 3.87 1.75
CA LEU A 87 9.17 2.42 1.58
C LEU A 87 8.84 2.16 0.12
N VAL A 88 9.57 1.25 -0.52
CA VAL A 88 9.31 0.87 -1.90
C VAL A 88 9.32 -0.64 -2.00
N PHE A 89 8.31 -1.20 -2.64
CA PHE A 89 8.22 -2.64 -2.86
C PHE A 89 7.54 -2.93 -4.17
N THR A 90 7.82 -4.11 -4.73
CA THR A 90 7.11 -4.58 -5.91
C THR A 90 5.87 -5.32 -5.47
N TRP A 91 4.92 -5.47 -6.36
CA TRP A 91 3.70 -6.20 -6.09
C TRP A 91 3.23 -6.93 -7.34
N THR A 92 2.93 -8.21 -7.21
CA THR A 92 2.38 -9.01 -8.30
C THR A 92 1.21 -9.79 -7.73
N TRP A 93 0.05 -9.63 -8.34
CA TRP A 93 -1.12 -10.40 -7.94
C TRP A 93 -0.99 -11.82 -8.46
N ASP A 94 -1.54 -12.79 -7.71
CA ASP A 94 -1.56 -14.19 -8.15
C ASP A 94 -2.54 -14.40 -9.30
N ARG A 95 -3.55 -13.53 -9.39
CA ARG A 95 -4.61 -13.64 -10.41
C ARG A 95 -4.47 -12.50 -11.40
N PRO A 96 -4.42 -12.81 -12.70
CA PRO A 96 -4.27 -11.75 -13.72
C PRO A 96 -5.44 -10.78 -13.77
N ASP A 97 -6.66 -11.21 -13.35
CA ASP A 97 -7.82 -10.33 -13.41
C ASP A 97 -7.77 -9.24 -12.33
N ALA A 98 -6.90 -9.35 -11.35
CA ALA A 98 -6.71 -8.32 -10.34
C ALA A 98 -5.64 -7.33 -10.77
N GLY A 99 -4.86 -7.65 -11.79
CA GLY A 99 -3.79 -6.80 -12.30
C GLY A 99 -2.69 -7.68 -12.84
N ASP A 100 -2.33 -7.48 -14.10
CA ASP A 100 -1.33 -8.31 -14.77
C ASP A 100 0.03 -7.69 -14.62
N GLY A 101 1.04 -8.53 -14.42
CA GLY A 101 2.42 -8.08 -14.37
C GLY A 101 2.83 -7.55 -13.00
N THR A 102 4.09 -7.14 -12.92
CA THR A 102 4.65 -6.64 -11.68
C THR A 102 4.47 -5.14 -11.58
N GLN A 103 3.99 -4.71 -10.43
CA GLN A 103 3.77 -3.30 -10.15
C GLN A 103 4.84 -2.81 -9.18
N LEU A 104 5.01 -1.50 -9.10
CA LEU A 104 5.91 -0.89 -8.13
C LEU A 104 5.08 0.04 -7.24
N VAL A 105 5.23 -0.10 -5.93
CA VAL A 105 4.54 0.74 -4.96
C VAL A 105 5.60 1.55 -4.22
N GLU A 106 5.48 2.88 -4.31
CA GLU A 106 6.38 3.80 -3.65
C GLU A 106 5.59 4.62 -2.66
N VAL A 107 6.05 4.66 -1.41
CA VAL A 107 5.34 5.35 -0.34
C VAL A 107 6.30 6.32 0.34
N ASP A 108 5.93 7.59 0.38
CA ASP A 108 6.69 8.62 1.07
C ASP A 108 5.89 9.11 2.27
N PHE A 109 6.56 9.23 3.42
CA PHE A 109 5.94 9.64 4.67
C PHE A 109 6.60 10.94 5.13
N SER A 110 5.81 12.00 5.27
CA SER A 110 6.33 13.32 5.67
C SER A 110 5.63 13.77 6.94
N GLU A 111 6.34 13.77 8.06
CA GLU A 111 5.76 14.23 9.30
C GLU A 111 5.62 15.74 9.26
N GLN A 112 4.44 16.21 9.65
CA GLN A 112 4.11 17.62 9.63
C GLN A 112 4.37 18.25 11.00
N PRO A 113 4.49 19.58 11.08
CA PRO A 113 4.76 20.23 12.37
C PRO A 113 3.72 19.95 13.45
N ASP A 114 2.49 19.61 13.06
CA ASP A 114 1.43 19.33 14.04
C ASP A 114 1.42 17.86 14.48
N GLY A 115 2.41 17.06 14.07
CA GLY A 115 2.48 15.66 14.48
C GLY A 115 1.71 14.69 13.59
N THR A 116 1.03 15.21 12.58
CA THR A 116 0.40 14.32 11.58
C THR A 116 1.42 13.91 10.54
N THR A 117 1.09 12.94 9.70
CA THR A 117 1.97 12.48 8.65
C THR A 117 1.25 12.48 7.32
N LYS A 118 1.82 13.17 6.35
CA LYS A 118 1.31 13.13 4.99
C LYS A 118 1.94 11.94 4.29
N VAL A 119 1.10 11.08 3.73
CA VAL A 119 1.54 9.90 2.99
C VAL A 119 1.22 10.12 1.53
N VAL A 120 2.21 9.95 0.67
CA VAL A 120 2.03 9.99 -0.77
C VAL A 120 2.40 8.61 -1.30
N MET A 121 1.44 7.92 -1.87
CA MET A 121 1.65 6.58 -2.39
C MET A 121 1.46 6.61 -3.90
N THR A 122 2.41 6.04 -4.62
CA THR A 122 2.35 5.89 -6.07
C THR A 122 2.41 4.41 -6.40
N ASN A 123 1.42 3.93 -7.14
CA ASN A 123 1.37 2.53 -7.58
C ASN A 123 1.52 2.56 -9.10
N ARG A 124 2.63 2.02 -9.59
CA ARG A 124 2.99 2.06 -11.02
C ARG A 124 2.83 0.70 -11.67
N GLY A 125 2.68 0.68 -12.97
CA GLY A 125 2.56 -0.55 -13.73
C GLY A 125 1.14 -1.02 -13.93
N LEU A 126 0.17 -0.13 -13.78
CA LEU A 126 -1.23 -0.45 -13.97
C LEU A 126 -1.62 -0.07 -15.41
N LEU A 127 -1.51 -1.03 -16.31
CA LEU A 127 -1.57 -0.75 -17.74
C LEU A 127 -2.98 -0.50 -18.27
N ASP A 128 -3.99 -1.02 -17.58
CA ASP A 128 -5.38 -0.94 -18.04
C ASP A 128 -6.13 0.07 -17.19
N GLU A 129 -6.91 0.93 -17.82
CA GLU A 129 -7.62 1.99 -17.11
C GLU A 129 -8.61 1.44 -16.09
N ALA A 130 -9.31 0.36 -16.41
CA ALA A 130 -10.25 -0.24 -15.46
C ALA A 130 -9.50 -0.81 -14.25
N ILE A 131 -8.33 -1.36 -14.48
CA ILE A 131 -7.49 -1.88 -13.38
C ILE A 131 -6.99 -0.72 -12.52
N ARG A 132 -6.60 0.41 -13.13
CA ARG A 132 -6.17 1.59 -12.36
C ARG A 132 -7.30 2.08 -11.47
N GLU A 133 -8.50 2.17 -12.00
CA GLU A 133 -9.62 2.66 -11.22
C GLU A 133 -9.95 1.70 -10.08
N SER A 134 -9.92 0.40 -10.34
CA SER A 134 -10.14 -0.61 -9.33
C SER A 134 -9.10 -0.52 -8.22
N HIS A 135 -7.83 -0.30 -8.57
CA HIS A 135 -6.77 -0.16 -7.57
C HIS A 135 -6.94 1.13 -6.78
N ARG A 136 -7.38 2.22 -7.43
CA ARG A 136 -7.64 3.46 -6.72
C ARG A 136 -8.71 3.27 -5.65
N GLU A 137 -9.80 2.61 -6.01
CA GLU A 137 -10.87 2.36 -5.05
C GLU A 137 -10.39 1.45 -3.92
N GLY A 138 -9.62 0.43 -4.25
CA GLY A 138 -9.07 -0.47 -3.25
C GLY A 138 -8.16 0.25 -2.26
N TRP A 139 -7.25 1.08 -2.77
CA TRP A 139 -6.34 1.83 -1.92
C TRP A 139 -7.09 2.84 -1.04
N GLU A 140 -8.14 3.49 -1.58
CA GLU A 140 -8.93 4.41 -0.76
C GLU A 140 -9.59 3.67 0.40
N GLY A 141 -10.13 2.49 0.15
CA GLY A 141 -10.72 1.68 1.22
C GLY A 141 -9.69 1.24 2.24
N SER A 142 -8.51 0.84 1.78
CA SER A 142 -7.42 0.45 2.67
C SER A 142 -6.98 1.63 3.54
N PHE A 143 -6.88 2.81 2.95
CA PHE A 143 -6.47 4.00 3.69
C PHE A 143 -7.53 4.42 4.71
N ASP A 144 -8.81 4.20 4.42
CA ASP A 144 -9.86 4.44 5.42
C ASP A 144 -9.67 3.52 6.62
N ASN A 145 -9.31 2.26 6.38
CA ASN A 145 -9.02 1.32 7.45
C ASN A 145 -7.77 1.73 8.22
N LEU A 146 -6.74 2.18 7.51
CA LEU A 146 -5.50 2.61 8.16
C LEU A 146 -5.76 3.80 9.07
N ASP A 147 -6.60 4.72 8.63
CA ASP A 147 -6.95 5.88 9.43
C ASP A 147 -7.61 5.44 10.74
N ARG A 148 -8.51 4.46 10.69
CA ARG A 148 -9.14 3.93 11.88
C ARG A 148 -8.16 3.24 12.80
N VAL A 149 -7.22 2.46 12.25
CA VAL A 149 -6.22 1.75 13.03
C VAL A 149 -5.30 2.74 13.76
N LEU A 150 -4.90 3.81 13.07
CA LEU A 150 -3.99 4.79 13.64
C LEU A 150 -4.68 5.73 14.63
N ALA A 151 -5.99 5.83 14.59
CA ALA A 151 -6.73 6.70 15.48
C ALA A 151 -6.85 6.13 16.90
N HIS A 152 -6.44 4.90 17.12
CA HIS A 152 -6.57 4.26 18.43
C HIS A 152 -5.25 4.12 19.16
#